data_6470b7a0bc13cd9af0e6dedb9662f0d6
#
_entry.id   6470b7a0bc13cd9af0e6dedb9662f0d6
#
_cell.length_a   1.000
_cell.length_b   1.000
_cell.length_c   1.000
_cell.angle_alpha   90.00
_cell.angle_beta   90.00
_cell.angle_gamma   90.00
#
_symmetry.space_group_name_H-M   'P 1'
#
loop_
_entity.id
_entity.type
_entity.pdbx_description
1 polymer ?
#
loop_
_entity_poly.entity_id
_entity_poly.type
_entity_poly.pdbx_seq_one_letter_code
_entity_poly.pdbx_strand_id
1 'polypeptide(L)'
;YIISPQVAEILAAQSEKFFCAVDNYMWRGWDHGCCLLDVSPAVFFTSDADTPSSIGDRSKPAIGFLKKIKREYFRALDAAQRSRYEKKIIKELLNYESKLFN
;
A
#
# COMPACT_ATOMS: atom_id res chain seq x y z
N TYR A 1 -0.47 7.48 -9.32
CA TYR A 1 -1.61 7.39 -8.39
C TYR A 1 -2.63 8.49 -8.69
N ILE A 2 -3.91 8.18 -8.51
CA ILE A 2 -4.99 9.17 -8.47
C ILE A 2 -5.51 9.16 -7.04
N ILE A 3 -5.50 10.31 -6.39
CA ILE A 3 -5.86 10.45 -4.97
C ILE A 3 -7.01 11.46 -4.88
N SER A 4 -8.08 11.12 -4.16
CA SER A 4 -9.16 12.08 -3.89
C SER A 4 -8.68 13.15 -2.90
N PRO A 5 -9.25 14.37 -2.94
CA PRO A 5 -8.88 15.44 -2.00
C PRO A 5 -8.98 15.01 -0.54
N GLN A 6 -10.02 14.28 -0.17
CA GLN A 6 -10.24 13.80 1.19
C GLN A 6 -9.13 12.84 1.65
N VAL A 7 -8.72 11.92 0.76
CA VAL A 7 -7.60 11.00 1.06
C VAL A 7 -6.29 11.77 1.16
N ALA A 8 -6.07 12.78 0.31
CA ALA A 8 -4.89 13.61 0.38
C ALA A 8 -4.79 14.36 1.73
N GLU A 9 -5.89 14.89 2.24
CA GLU A 9 -5.95 15.54 3.56
C GLU A 9 -5.62 14.57 4.70
N ILE A 10 -6.18 13.36 4.68
CA ILE A 10 -5.89 12.32 5.68
C ILE A 10 -4.40 11.96 5.66
N LEU A 11 -3.84 11.72 4.49
CA LEU A 11 -2.43 11.36 4.34
C LEU A 11 -1.52 12.52 4.76
N ALA A 12 -1.86 13.76 4.42
CA ALA A 12 -1.11 14.95 4.83
C ALA A 12 -1.13 15.13 6.35
N ALA A 13 -2.28 14.98 6.99
CA ALA A 13 -2.40 15.08 8.46
C ALA A 13 -1.58 14.01 9.21
N GLN A 14 -1.33 12.87 8.58
CA GLN A 14 -0.57 11.77 9.16
C GLN A 14 0.91 11.75 8.71
N SER A 15 1.32 12.68 7.85
CA SER A 15 2.67 12.69 7.25
C SER A 15 3.81 12.78 8.28
N GLU A 16 3.58 13.40 9.42
CA GLU A 16 4.55 13.49 10.51
C GLU A 16 4.88 12.14 11.17
N LYS A 17 4.04 11.13 10.94
CA LYS A 17 4.15 9.80 11.54
C LYS A 17 4.68 8.74 10.57
N PHE A 18 5.24 9.14 9.44
CA PHE A 18 5.79 8.18 8.48
C PHE A 18 7.01 7.46 9.06
N PHE A 19 6.90 6.15 9.16
CA PHE A 19 7.95 5.26 9.65
C PHE A 19 8.49 4.33 8.54
N CYS A 20 7.99 4.46 7.32
CA CYS A 20 8.40 3.69 6.16
C CYS A 20 8.34 4.55 4.89
N ALA A 21 8.78 4.02 3.75
CA ALA A 21 8.68 4.69 2.46
C ALA A 21 7.21 5.02 2.13
N VAL A 22 6.97 6.16 1.46
CA VAL A 22 5.62 6.69 1.19
C VAL A 22 4.74 5.70 0.44
N ASP A 23 5.28 5.03 -0.57
CA ASP A 23 4.59 3.99 -1.33
C ASP A 23 4.15 2.83 -0.45
N ASN A 24 5.04 2.35 0.44
CA ASN A 24 4.69 1.32 1.41
C ASN A 24 3.64 1.80 2.42
N TYR A 25 3.70 3.07 2.83
CA TYR A 25 2.69 3.64 3.73
C TYR A 25 1.32 3.72 3.07
N MET A 26 1.25 4.11 1.82
CA MET A 26 -0.01 4.18 1.05
C MET A 26 -0.71 2.83 0.97
N TRP A 27 0.03 1.72 0.89
CA TRP A 27 -0.53 0.37 0.90
C TRP A 27 -1.09 -0.08 2.28
N ARG A 28 -0.80 0.68 3.34
CA ARG A 28 -1.21 0.36 4.71
C ARG A 28 -2.58 0.95 5.06
N GLY A 29 -3.59 0.64 4.25
CA GLY A 29 -4.95 1.14 4.43
C GLY A 29 -5.50 0.95 5.85
N TRP A 30 -5.05 -0.07 6.58
CA TRP A 30 -5.41 -0.31 7.98
C TRP A 30 -4.87 0.74 8.96
N ASP A 31 -3.83 1.49 8.61
CA ASP A 31 -3.26 2.53 9.46
C ASP A 31 -3.97 3.88 9.27
N HIS A 32 -4.34 4.20 8.03
CA HIS A 32 -4.93 5.51 7.69
C HIS A 32 -6.40 5.45 7.27
N GLY A 33 -6.98 4.25 7.17
CA GLY A 33 -8.40 4.05 6.84
C GLY A 33 -8.78 4.29 5.36
N CYS A 34 -7.82 4.59 4.49
CA CYS A 34 -8.09 4.83 3.08
C CYS A 34 -8.03 3.53 2.28
N CYS A 35 -8.99 3.35 1.38
CA CYS A 35 -9.02 2.21 0.47
C CYS A 35 -8.17 2.50 -0.76
N LEU A 36 -7.24 1.60 -1.07
CA LEU A 36 -6.48 1.60 -2.31
C LEU A 36 -7.14 0.62 -3.27
N LEU A 37 -7.49 1.10 -4.46
CA LEU A 37 -8.09 0.29 -5.52
C LEU A 37 -7.11 0.18 -6.68
N ASP A 38 -7.02 -1.01 -7.25
CA ASP A 38 -6.32 -1.24 -8.50
C ASP A 38 -7.31 -1.26 -9.67
N VAL A 39 -6.91 -0.66 -10.79
CA VAL A 39 -7.73 -0.61 -11.99
C VAL A 39 -7.25 -1.67 -12.98
N SER A 40 -8.14 -2.60 -13.30
CA SER A 40 -7.86 -3.64 -14.28
C SER A 40 -8.85 -3.52 -15.47
N PRO A 41 -8.37 -3.50 -16.73
CA PRO A 41 -6.96 -3.51 -17.14
C PRO A 41 -6.23 -2.21 -16.79
N ALA A 42 -4.90 -2.29 -16.65
CA ALA A 42 -4.07 -1.13 -16.32
C ALA A 42 -4.23 -0.03 -17.36
N VAL A 43 -4.55 1.19 -16.92
CA VAL A 43 -4.74 2.37 -17.79
C VAL A 43 -3.40 2.93 -18.27
N PHE A 44 -2.36 2.74 -17.48
CA PHE A 44 -1.00 3.19 -17.80
C PHE A 44 -0.05 2.02 -17.82
N PHE A 45 0.75 1.96 -18.88
CA PHE A 45 1.84 1.00 -19.01
C PHE A 45 3.17 1.75 -18.97
N THR A 46 4.09 1.26 -18.16
CA THR A 46 5.49 1.65 -18.32
C THR A 46 6.01 0.94 -19.56
N SER A 47 6.54 1.69 -20.53
CA SER A 47 7.29 1.05 -21.62
C SER A 47 8.51 0.36 -21.00
N ASP A 48 8.71 -0.91 -21.32
CA ASP A 48 9.89 -1.70 -20.92
C ASP A 48 11.18 -1.22 -21.61
N ALA A 49 11.16 0.00 -22.15
CA ALA A 49 12.38 0.61 -22.64
C ALA A 49 13.32 0.70 -21.43
N ASP A 50 14.50 0.09 -21.55
CA ASP A 50 15.64 0.08 -20.64
C ASP A 50 16.00 1.48 -20.14
N THR A 51 15.12 2.07 -19.34
CA THR A 51 15.42 3.33 -18.67
C THR A 51 16.26 2.96 -17.46
N PRO A 52 17.57 3.24 -17.50
CA PRO A 52 18.44 2.96 -16.36
C PRO A 52 17.81 3.64 -15.14
N SER A 53 17.64 2.89 -14.07
CA SER A 53 17.11 3.42 -12.83
C SER A 53 17.94 4.64 -12.42
N SER A 54 17.30 5.80 -12.31
CA SER A 54 17.96 7.02 -11.81
C SER A 54 18.42 6.87 -10.35
N ILE A 55 17.93 5.83 -9.68
CA ILE A 55 18.36 5.44 -8.34
C ILE A 55 19.48 4.43 -8.53
N GLY A 56 20.72 4.92 -8.37
CA GLY A 56 21.94 4.14 -8.56
C GLY A 56 21.94 2.79 -7.86
N ASP A 57 22.87 1.94 -8.27
CA ASP A 57 23.02 0.56 -7.84
C ASP A 57 23.01 0.44 -6.30
N ARG A 58 21.88 -0.01 -5.75
CA ARG A 58 21.77 -0.23 -4.31
C ARG A 58 22.43 -1.55 -3.99
N SER A 59 23.73 -1.52 -3.75
CA SER A 59 24.42 -2.65 -3.12
C SER A 59 23.67 -3.00 -1.83
N LYS A 60 23.02 -4.15 -1.81
CA LYS A 60 22.24 -4.57 -0.65
C LYS A 60 23.21 -4.87 0.49
N PRO A 61 23.25 -4.07 1.58
CA PRO A 61 24.12 -4.35 2.69
C PRO A 61 23.78 -5.74 3.25
N ALA A 62 24.80 -6.51 3.62
CA ALA A 62 24.60 -7.81 4.26
C ALA A 62 23.79 -7.61 5.55
N ILE A 63 22.54 -8.08 5.54
CA ILE A 63 21.65 -7.95 6.69
C ILE A 63 21.92 -9.12 7.63
N GLY A 64 22.36 -8.82 8.86
CA GLY A 64 22.58 -9.86 9.88
C GLY A 64 21.32 -10.73 10.11
N PHE A 65 21.54 -11.99 10.46
CA PHE A 65 20.50 -13.02 10.61
C PHE A 65 19.33 -12.59 11.50
N LEU A 66 19.59 -11.96 12.65
CA LEU A 66 18.56 -11.47 13.57
C LEU A 66 17.67 -10.38 12.93
N LYS A 67 18.29 -9.48 12.16
CA LYS A 67 17.54 -8.45 11.44
C LYS A 67 16.66 -9.05 10.34
N LYS A 68 17.11 -10.16 9.73
CA LYS A 68 16.33 -10.89 8.72
C LYS A 68 15.08 -11.52 9.35
N ILE A 69 15.22 -12.20 10.50
CA ILE A 69 14.08 -12.77 11.23
C ILE A 69 13.08 -11.69 11.63
N LYS A 70 13.57 -10.59 12.23
CA LYS A 70 12.73 -9.48 12.63
C LYS A 70 11.95 -8.90 11.43
N ARG A 71 12.60 -8.75 10.28
CA ARG A 71 11.97 -8.27 9.04
C ARG A 71 10.86 -9.22 8.58
N GLU A 72 11.10 -10.53 8.56
CA GLU A 72 10.10 -11.49 8.10
C GLU A 72 8.92 -11.57 9.09
N TYR A 73 9.17 -11.44 10.39
CA TYR A 73 8.11 -11.35 11.38
C TYR A 73 7.18 -10.13 11.13
N PHE A 74 7.74 -8.94 10.91
CA PHE A 74 6.93 -7.76 10.60
C PHE A 74 6.19 -7.88 9.27
N ARG A 75 6.80 -8.50 8.26
CA ARG A 75 6.12 -8.79 6.99
C ARG A 75 4.91 -9.71 7.18
N ALA A 76 5.04 -10.72 8.02
CA ALA A 76 3.93 -11.64 8.33
C ALA A 76 2.80 -10.90 9.07
N LEU A 77 3.12 -10.03 10.02
CA LEU A 77 2.14 -9.18 10.70
C LEU A 77 1.42 -8.25 9.72
N ASP A 78 2.16 -7.55 8.88
CA ASP A 78 1.60 -6.65 7.87
C ASP A 78 0.69 -7.41 6.89
N ALA A 79 1.08 -8.60 6.45
CA ALA A 79 0.26 -9.44 5.59
C ALA A 79 -1.05 -9.87 6.26
N ALA A 80 -1.01 -10.21 7.55
CA ALA A 80 -2.21 -10.57 8.32
C ALA A 80 -3.15 -9.36 8.50
N GLN A 81 -2.62 -8.18 8.82
CA GLN A 81 -3.39 -6.95 8.95
C GLN A 81 -4.02 -6.54 7.62
N ARG A 82 -3.25 -6.60 6.54
CA ARG A 82 -3.72 -6.34 5.18
C ARG A 82 -4.90 -7.26 4.82
N SER A 83 -4.75 -8.57 5.00
CA SER A 83 -5.81 -9.53 4.69
C SER A 83 -7.10 -9.27 5.47
N ARG A 84 -7.00 -8.89 6.76
CA ARG A 84 -8.17 -8.52 7.58
C ARG A 84 -8.84 -7.25 7.06
N TYR A 85 -8.05 -6.25 6.71
CA TYR A 85 -8.54 -4.98 6.20
C TYR A 85 -9.22 -5.15 4.84
N GLU A 86 -8.61 -5.88 3.91
CA GLU A 86 -9.19 -6.18 2.59
C GLU A 86 -10.55 -6.88 2.72
N LYS A 87 -10.67 -7.89 3.59
CA LYS A 87 -11.95 -8.56 3.85
C LYS A 87 -13.02 -7.62 4.38
N LYS A 88 -12.64 -6.68 5.26
CA LYS A 88 -13.56 -5.66 5.78
C LYS A 88 -14.05 -4.76 4.64
N ILE A 89 -13.15 -4.23 3.83
CA ILE A 89 -13.48 -3.34 2.70
C ILE A 89 -14.37 -4.06 1.68
N ILE A 90 -14.04 -5.29 1.30
CA ILE A 90 -14.87 -6.08 0.37
C ILE A 90 -16.29 -6.23 0.92
N LYS A 91 -16.42 -6.54 2.20
CA LYS A 91 -17.75 -6.67 2.83
C LYS A 91 -18.53 -5.35 2.81
N GLU A 92 -17.88 -4.23 3.07
CA GLU A 92 -18.50 -2.90 3.01
C GLU A 92 -18.94 -2.54 1.59
N LEU A 93 -18.10 -2.82 0.58
CA LEU A 93 -18.42 -2.59 -0.83
C LEU A 93 -19.63 -3.44 -1.28
N LEU A 94 -19.67 -4.72 -0.93
CA LEU A 94 -20.80 -5.59 -1.26
C LEU A 94 -22.11 -5.14 -0.59
N ASN A 95 -22.04 -4.67 0.65
CA ASN A 95 -23.19 -4.09 1.34
C ASN A 95 -23.65 -2.77 0.69
N TYR A 96 -22.74 -1.97 0.18
CA TYR A 96 -23.07 -0.74 -0.54
C TYR A 96 -23.77 -1.06 -1.86
N GLU A 97 -23.22 -1.99 -2.63
CA GLU A 97 -23.80 -2.43 -3.90
C GLU A 97 -25.22 -2.96 -3.71
N SER A 98 -25.45 -3.80 -2.69
CA SER A 98 -26.77 -4.33 -2.39
C SER A 98 -27.82 -3.25 -2.04
N LYS A 99 -27.39 -2.11 -1.49
CA LYS A 99 -28.27 -0.97 -1.20
C LYS A 99 -28.59 -0.10 -2.41
N LEU A 100 -27.75 -0.13 -3.45
CA LEU A 100 -27.99 0.65 -4.68
C LEU A 100 -28.99 -0.04 -5.62
N PHE A 101 -29.10 -1.35 -5.54
CA PHE A 101 -29.95 -2.16 -6.43
C PHE A 101 -31.23 -2.67 -5.78
N ASN A 102 -31.49 -2.32 -4.54
CA ASN A 102 -32.76 -2.55 -3.82
C ASN A 102 -33.47 -1.22 -3.56
#